data_6c75ecf70f8a975f05c78baa34120c07
#
_entry.id   6c75ecf70f8a975f05c78baa34120c07
#
_cell.length_a   1.000
_cell.length_b   1.000
_cell.length_c   1.000
_cell.angle_alpha   90.00
_cell.angle_beta   90.00
_cell.angle_gamma   90.00
#
_symmetry.space_group_name_H-M   'P 1'
#
loop_
_entity.id
_entity.type
_entity.pdbx_description
1 polymer ?
#
loop_
_entity_poly.entity_id
_entity_poly.type
_entity_poly.pdbx_seq_one_letter_code
_entity_poly.pdbx_strand_id
1 'polypeptide(L)'
;ATIGGASEADIDNAVTGAIKALNTADWCDLKPHARAKILYRIGELIDEDADNLSQIQTSDNGKTIRESRNQIASAADCFRYYAGICETLEDTVTPSRGDYLSIAVSEPIGVVGLITPWNSPALLEANKLAPALAAGNCVILKPSEVTSLIALEYARISEKAGLPRGVLSVITGASDIGRLIVEHPAIGMISFTGGPVAGKRIAASAGALLKPVVLELGGKSPN
;
A
#
# COMPACT_ATOMS: atom_id res chain seq x y z
N ALA A 1 -14.51 -18.49 2.88
CA ALA A 1 -13.98 -18.22 4.23
C ALA A 1 -14.79 -17.09 4.87
N THR A 2 -14.96 -17.09 6.18
CA THR A 2 -15.55 -15.97 6.92
C THR A 2 -14.38 -15.19 7.54
N ILE A 3 -14.29 -13.89 7.24
CA ILE A 3 -13.26 -12.99 7.79
C ILE A 3 -13.97 -12.03 8.74
N GLY A 4 -13.42 -11.81 9.93
CA GLY A 4 -13.92 -10.82 10.87
C GLY A 4 -13.72 -9.41 10.34
N GLY A 5 -14.68 -8.52 10.57
CA GLY A 5 -14.52 -7.08 10.34
C GLY A 5 -13.77 -6.45 11.51
N ALA A 6 -12.88 -5.51 11.21
CA ALA A 6 -12.18 -4.73 12.20
C ALA A 6 -13.12 -3.72 12.90
N SER A 7 -12.71 -3.25 14.06
CA SER A 7 -13.32 -2.16 14.81
C SER A 7 -12.49 -0.87 14.69
N GLU A 8 -13.00 0.24 15.18
CA GLU A 8 -12.25 1.50 15.33
C GLU A 8 -10.98 1.31 16.18
N ALA A 9 -11.09 0.56 17.28
CA ALA A 9 -9.93 0.25 18.14
C ALA A 9 -8.84 -0.55 17.41
N ASP A 10 -9.19 -1.40 16.45
CA ASP A 10 -8.21 -2.12 15.63
C ASP A 10 -7.47 -1.16 14.68
N ILE A 11 -8.15 -0.15 14.15
CA ILE A 11 -7.53 0.91 13.34
C ILE A 11 -6.57 1.73 14.20
N ASP A 12 -6.99 2.17 15.38
CA ASP A 12 -6.15 2.94 16.31
C ASP A 12 -4.89 2.16 16.70
N ASN A 13 -5.03 0.86 16.99
CA ASN A 13 -3.92 -0.03 17.30
C ASN A 13 -2.95 -0.16 16.11
N ALA A 14 -3.47 -0.36 14.90
CA ALA A 14 -2.67 -0.46 13.68
C ALA A 14 -1.91 0.85 13.39
N VAL A 15 -2.57 1.99 13.53
CA VAL A 15 -1.93 3.31 13.35
C VAL A 15 -0.89 3.58 14.43
N THR A 16 -1.18 3.23 15.69
CA THR A 16 -0.20 3.33 16.79
C THR A 16 1.04 2.48 16.50
N GLY A 17 0.84 1.24 16.01
CA GLY A 17 1.92 0.36 15.57
C GLY A 17 2.74 0.97 14.42
N ALA A 18 2.07 1.57 13.45
CA ALA A 18 2.69 2.25 12.31
C ALA A 18 3.54 3.46 12.75
N ILE A 19 3.01 4.30 13.63
CA ILE A 19 3.75 5.45 14.20
C ILE A 19 4.98 4.98 14.97
N LYS A 20 4.86 3.89 15.74
CA LYS A 20 5.99 3.30 16.44
C LYS A 20 7.06 2.82 15.45
N ALA A 21 6.66 2.12 14.38
CA ALA A 21 7.59 1.66 13.35
C ALA A 21 8.32 2.81 12.66
N LEU A 22 7.63 3.91 12.34
CA LEU A 22 8.22 5.14 11.78
C LEU A 22 9.27 5.80 12.69
N ASN A 23 9.25 5.52 13.99
CA ASN A 23 10.20 6.07 14.97
C ASN A 23 11.20 4.99 15.46
N THR A 24 11.27 3.83 14.80
CA THR A 24 12.18 2.74 15.13
C THR A 24 13.25 2.63 14.04
N ALA A 25 14.52 2.54 14.46
CA ALA A 25 15.66 2.50 13.55
C ALA A 25 15.58 1.38 12.49
N ASP A 26 14.91 0.27 12.81
CA ASP A 26 14.70 -0.85 11.88
C ASP A 26 13.92 -0.47 10.61
N TRP A 27 13.20 0.67 10.62
CA TRP A 27 12.49 1.19 9.46
C TRP A 27 12.88 2.63 9.12
N CYS A 28 12.83 3.57 10.06
CA CYS A 28 13.10 4.98 9.76
C CYS A 28 14.54 5.24 9.28
N ASP A 29 15.53 4.50 9.81
CA ASP A 29 16.93 4.63 9.44
C ASP A 29 17.34 3.69 8.30
N LEU A 30 16.40 2.86 7.81
CA LEU A 30 16.69 1.90 6.76
C LEU A 30 16.99 2.60 5.44
N LYS A 31 18.21 2.44 4.97
CA LYS A 31 18.66 3.07 3.73
C LYS A 31 17.88 2.54 2.50
N PRO A 32 17.71 3.34 1.44
CA PRO A 32 16.96 2.95 0.24
C PRO A 32 17.32 1.56 -0.32
N HIS A 33 18.63 1.26 -0.45
CA HIS A 33 19.09 -0.05 -0.94
C HIS A 33 18.73 -1.21 -0.01
N ALA A 34 18.58 -0.97 1.29
CA ALA A 34 18.17 -2.02 2.23
C ALA A 34 16.64 -2.23 2.17
N ARG A 35 15.83 -1.16 1.98
CA ARG A 35 14.40 -1.28 1.68
C ARG A 35 14.17 -2.00 0.35
N ALA A 36 14.96 -1.68 -0.68
CA ALA A 36 14.91 -2.35 -1.97
C ALA A 36 15.07 -3.88 -1.84
N LYS A 37 16.00 -4.35 -1.01
CA LYS A 37 16.16 -5.81 -0.76
C LYS A 37 14.91 -6.46 -0.20
N ILE A 38 14.19 -5.80 0.71
CA ILE A 38 12.91 -6.30 1.23
C ILE A 38 11.88 -6.39 0.11
N LEU A 39 11.77 -5.35 -0.73
CA LEU A 39 10.83 -5.33 -1.86
C LEU A 39 11.15 -6.40 -2.91
N TYR A 40 12.43 -6.59 -3.27
CA TYR A 40 12.86 -7.70 -4.13
C TYR A 40 12.46 -9.04 -3.53
N ARG A 41 12.69 -9.23 -2.20
CA ARG A 41 12.33 -10.48 -1.52
C ARG A 41 10.83 -10.71 -1.47
N ILE A 42 10.01 -9.66 -1.35
CA ILE A 42 8.55 -9.79 -1.48
C ILE A 42 8.19 -10.30 -2.89
N GLY A 43 8.77 -9.71 -3.96
CA GLY A 43 8.54 -10.17 -5.33
C GLY A 43 8.94 -11.63 -5.55
N GLU A 44 10.08 -12.06 -5.02
CA GLU A 44 10.53 -13.47 -5.06
C GLU A 44 9.54 -14.41 -4.35
N LEU A 45 9.10 -14.03 -3.15
CA LEU A 45 8.16 -14.84 -2.36
C LEU A 45 6.77 -14.92 -3.00
N ILE A 46 6.34 -13.89 -3.74
CA ILE A 46 5.12 -13.93 -4.54
C ILE A 46 5.28 -14.97 -5.67
N ASP A 47 6.41 -15.00 -6.36
CA ASP A 47 6.66 -16.00 -7.41
C ASP A 47 6.79 -17.42 -6.85
N GLU A 48 7.47 -17.59 -5.71
CA GLU A 48 7.58 -18.89 -5.02
C GLU A 48 6.20 -19.47 -4.64
N ASP A 49 5.21 -18.62 -4.33
CA ASP A 49 3.85 -19.01 -3.90
C ASP A 49 2.78 -18.75 -4.98
N ALA A 50 3.19 -18.53 -6.25
CA ALA A 50 2.33 -18.05 -7.32
C ALA A 50 1.12 -18.94 -7.60
N ASP A 51 1.27 -20.26 -7.56
CA ASP A 51 0.16 -21.19 -7.79
C ASP A 51 -0.89 -21.11 -6.68
N ASN A 52 -0.47 -21.05 -5.41
CA ASN A 52 -1.37 -20.90 -4.27
C ASN A 52 -2.09 -19.55 -4.30
N LEU A 53 -1.36 -18.46 -4.48
CA LEU A 53 -1.94 -17.10 -4.58
C LEU A 53 -2.94 -16.99 -5.73
N SER A 54 -2.65 -17.64 -6.86
CA SER A 54 -3.56 -17.66 -8.02
C SER A 54 -4.85 -18.41 -7.72
N GLN A 55 -4.78 -19.54 -6.99
CA GLN A 55 -5.95 -20.28 -6.54
C GLN A 55 -6.78 -19.49 -5.54
N ILE A 56 -6.12 -18.82 -4.57
CA ILE A 56 -6.78 -17.93 -3.61
C ILE A 56 -7.55 -16.85 -4.35
N GLN A 57 -6.89 -16.10 -5.25
CA GLN A 57 -7.54 -15.03 -5.98
C GLN A 57 -8.71 -15.52 -6.85
N THR A 58 -8.53 -16.65 -7.56
CA THR A 58 -9.60 -17.26 -8.37
C THR A 58 -10.80 -17.62 -7.52
N SER A 59 -10.57 -18.20 -6.34
CA SER A 59 -11.65 -18.61 -5.43
C SER A 59 -12.35 -17.42 -4.78
N ASP A 60 -11.61 -16.33 -4.53
CA ASP A 60 -12.10 -15.14 -3.82
C ASP A 60 -12.91 -14.21 -4.73
N ASN A 61 -12.46 -13.98 -5.98
CA ASN A 61 -13.09 -13.00 -6.87
C ASN A 61 -13.71 -13.59 -8.16
N GLY A 62 -13.58 -14.89 -8.40
CA GLY A 62 -14.17 -15.55 -9.57
C GLY A 62 -13.43 -15.35 -10.90
N LYS A 63 -12.23 -14.78 -10.90
CA LYS A 63 -11.37 -14.70 -12.10
C LYS A 63 -10.96 -16.08 -12.58
N THR A 64 -10.66 -16.21 -13.88
CA THR A 64 -10.06 -17.43 -14.40
C THR A 64 -8.66 -17.62 -13.82
N ILE A 65 -8.26 -18.88 -13.60
CA ILE A 65 -6.93 -19.19 -13.06
C ILE A 65 -5.79 -18.61 -13.92
N ARG A 66 -6.01 -18.53 -15.25
CA ARG A 66 -5.04 -17.93 -16.17
C ARG A 66 -4.86 -16.43 -15.91
N GLU A 67 -5.96 -15.70 -15.73
CA GLU A 67 -5.90 -14.27 -15.39
C GLU A 67 -5.30 -14.04 -14.02
N SER A 68 -5.64 -14.89 -13.04
CA SER A 68 -5.06 -14.81 -11.70
C SER A 68 -3.53 -15.01 -11.75
N ARG A 69 -3.03 -16.02 -12.46
CA ARG A 69 -1.59 -16.24 -12.64
C ARG A 69 -0.89 -15.03 -13.26
N ASN A 70 -1.48 -14.44 -14.31
CA ASN A 70 -0.91 -13.24 -14.94
C ASN A 70 -0.86 -12.06 -13.95
N GLN A 71 -1.89 -11.88 -13.13
CA GLN A 71 -1.92 -10.79 -12.16
C GLN A 71 -0.96 -11.00 -10.99
N ILE A 72 -0.77 -12.23 -10.53
CA ILE A 72 0.24 -12.57 -9.52
C ILE A 72 1.65 -12.28 -10.05
N ALA A 73 1.97 -12.71 -11.26
CA ALA A 73 3.25 -12.39 -11.89
C ALA A 73 3.47 -10.88 -12.03
N SER A 74 2.46 -10.14 -12.51
CA SER A 74 2.53 -8.68 -12.61
C SER A 74 2.69 -8.00 -11.24
N ALA A 75 2.12 -8.57 -10.18
CA ALA A 75 2.29 -8.06 -8.81
C ALA A 75 3.73 -8.26 -8.32
N ALA A 76 4.35 -9.41 -8.57
CA ALA A 76 5.76 -9.66 -8.27
C ALA A 76 6.67 -8.67 -9.01
N ASP A 77 6.42 -8.45 -10.30
CA ASP A 77 7.16 -7.47 -11.11
C ASP A 77 6.98 -6.03 -10.62
N CYS A 78 5.79 -5.68 -10.12
CA CYS A 78 5.54 -4.38 -9.52
C CYS A 78 6.45 -4.14 -8.30
N PHE A 79 6.58 -5.09 -7.39
CA PHE A 79 7.49 -4.97 -6.25
C PHE A 79 8.95 -4.84 -6.69
N ARG A 80 9.39 -5.59 -7.71
CA ARG A 80 10.76 -5.49 -8.26
C ARG A 80 11.00 -4.13 -8.92
N TYR A 81 10.02 -3.62 -9.67
CA TYR A 81 10.11 -2.31 -10.30
C TYR A 81 10.34 -1.21 -9.25
N TYR A 82 9.52 -1.18 -8.20
CA TYR A 82 9.66 -0.17 -7.14
C TYR A 82 10.88 -0.39 -6.25
N ALA A 83 11.39 -1.62 -6.13
CA ALA A 83 12.69 -1.88 -5.53
C ALA A 83 13.81 -1.16 -6.31
N GLY A 84 13.83 -1.28 -7.63
CA GLY A 84 14.78 -0.55 -8.49
C GLY A 84 14.63 0.97 -8.39
N ILE A 85 13.40 1.49 -8.38
CA ILE A 85 13.13 2.93 -8.17
C ILE A 85 13.65 3.39 -6.81
N CYS A 86 13.46 2.59 -5.75
CA CYS A 86 13.95 2.92 -4.41
C CYS A 86 15.47 3.15 -4.38
N GLU A 87 16.23 2.41 -5.19
CA GLU A 87 17.69 2.53 -5.27
C GLU A 87 18.18 3.72 -6.10
N THR A 88 17.34 4.23 -7.01
CA THR A 88 17.72 5.24 -8.01
C THR A 88 17.06 6.60 -7.79
N LEU A 89 16.24 6.75 -6.75
CA LEU A 89 15.60 8.03 -6.44
C LEU A 89 16.65 9.02 -5.94
N GLU A 90 16.76 10.16 -6.62
CA GLU A 90 17.72 11.22 -6.34
C GLU A 90 17.03 12.40 -5.66
N ASP A 91 17.77 13.06 -4.76
CA ASP A 91 17.40 14.36 -4.19
C ASP A 91 17.96 15.49 -5.04
N THR A 92 17.38 16.68 -4.93
CA THR A 92 17.73 17.80 -5.79
C THR A 92 18.55 18.85 -5.07
N VAL A 93 19.69 19.23 -5.65
CA VAL A 93 20.43 20.43 -5.27
C VAL A 93 19.96 21.58 -6.13
N THR A 94 19.35 22.60 -5.52
CA THR A 94 18.82 23.76 -6.25
C THR A 94 19.91 24.79 -6.50
N PRO A 95 19.80 25.64 -7.56
CA PRO A 95 20.75 26.69 -7.82
C PRO A 95 20.88 27.65 -6.63
N SER A 96 22.11 27.86 -6.15
CA SER A 96 22.40 28.81 -5.07
C SER A 96 22.27 30.25 -5.57
N ARG A 97 21.71 31.14 -4.73
CA ARG A 97 21.59 32.56 -4.98
C ARG A 97 22.26 33.40 -3.86
N GLY A 98 23.45 32.99 -3.43
CA GLY A 98 24.19 33.60 -2.33
C GLY A 98 25.12 32.59 -1.68
N ASP A 99 25.53 32.86 -0.46
CA ASP A 99 26.50 32.04 0.30
C ASP A 99 25.85 30.88 1.04
N TYR A 100 24.83 30.23 0.47
CA TYR A 100 24.13 29.08 1.05
C TYR A 100 23.93 27.95 0.02
N LEU A 101 23.91 26.73 0.51
CA LEU A 101 23.54 25.55 -0.23
C LEU A 101 22.06 25.22 0.05
N SER A 102 21.27 25.06 -1.00
CA SER A 102 19.86 24.65 -0.89
C SER A 102 19.67 23.26 -1.48
N ILE A 103 19.11 22.37 -0.68
CA ILE A 103 18.84 20.96 -1.04
C ILE A 103 17.36 20.67 -0.79
N ALA A 104 16.71 20.04 -1.75
CA ALA A 104 15.37 19.46 -1.57
C ALA A 104 15.52 17.95 -1.37
N VAL A 105 15.09 17.47 -0.20
CA VAL A 105 15.18 16.07 0.18
C VAL A 105 13.77 15.46 0.21
N SER A 106 13.63 14.26 -0.36
CA SER A 106 12.38 13.50 -0.33
C SER A 106 12.24 12.73 0.98
N GLU A 107 11.14 12.94 1.70
CA GLU A 107 10.85 12.25 2.95
C GLU A 107 9.54 11.44 2.86
N PRO A 108 9.40 10.34 3.63
CA PRO A 108 8.14 9.63 3.74
C PRO A 108 7.02 10.55 4.25
N ILE A 109 5.80 10.37 3.73
CA ILE A 109 4.60 11.05 4.26
C ILE A 109 4.29 10.60 5.68
N GLY A 110 4.65 9.37 6.02
CA GLY A 110 4.41 8.75 7.32
C GLY A 110 3.46 7.57 7.24
N VAL A 111 2.31 7.62 7.91
CA VAL A 111 1.29 6.59 7.81
C VAL A 111 0.36 6.90 6.64
N VAL A 112 0.17 5.94 5.73
CA VAL A 112 -0.70 6.09 4.56
C VAL A 112 -1.81 5.03 4.55
N GLY A 113 -3.02 5.45 4.17
CA GLY A 113 -4.17 4.57 4.01
C GLY A 113 -4.34 4.14 2.56
N LEU A 114 -4.30 2.84 2.29
CA LEU A 114 -4.51 2.26 0.97
C LEU A 114 -5.85 1.51 0.95
N ILE A 115 -6.75 1.89 0.05
CA ILE A 115 -8.07 1.28 -0.08
C ILE A 115 -8.21 0.72 -1.49
N THR A 116 -8.45 -0.59 -1.61
CA THR A 116 -8.40 -1.33 -2.87
C THR A 116 -9.74 -1.96 -3.24
N PRO A 117 -10.03 -2.13 -4.54
CA PRO A 117 -11.26 -2.74 -5.03
C PRO A 117 -11.12 -4.27 -5.14
N TRP A 118 -12.24 -4.91 -5.50
CA TRP A 118 -12.38 -6.37 -5.61
C TRP A 118 -11.95 -6.99 -6.95
N ASN A 119 -11.85 -6.19 -8.02
CA ASN A 119 -11.74 -6.73 -9.38
C ASN A 119 -10.34 -7.29 -9.74
N SER A 120 -9.28 -6.84 -9.09
CA SER A 120 -7.91 -7.31 -9.34
C SER A 120 -7.07 -7.16 -8.06
N PRO A 121 -7.43 -7.87 -6.97
CA PRO A 121 -6.84 -7.63 -5.65
C PRO A 121 -5.32 -7.69 -5.68
N ALA A 122 -4.72 -8.76 -6.17
CA ALA A 122 -3.26 -8.93 -6.16
C ALA A 122 -2.52 -7.76 -6.83
N LEU A 123 -2.92 -7.42 -8.05
CA LEU A 123 -2.23 -6.36 -8.80
C LEU A 123 -2.49 -4.97 -8.23
N LEU A 124 -3.74 -4.64 -7.89
CA LEU A 124 -4.08 -3.30 -7.42
C LEU A 124 -3.58 -3.02 -6.00
N GLU A 125 -3.46 -4.05 -5.17
CA GLU A 125 -2.79 -3.95 -3.88
C GLU A 125 -1.29 -3.75 -4.06
N ALA A 126 -0.62 -4.54 -4.92
CA ALA A 126 0.79 -4.38 -5.22
C ALA A 126 1.12 -2.98 -5.76
N ASN A 127 0.30 -2.45 -6.68
CA ASN A 127 0.46 -1.11 -7.27
C ASN A 127 0.39 0.04 -6.25
N LYS A 128 -0.16 -0.22 -5.06
CA LYS A 128 -0.22 0.75 -3.97
C LYS A 128 0.80 0.45 -2.87
N LEU A 129 0.97 -0.83 -2.52
CA LEU A 129 1.92 -1.26 -1.48
C LEU A 129 3.37 -0.99 -1.87
N ALA A 130 3.76 -1.43 -3.07
CA ALA A 130 5.16 -1.35 -3.49
C ALA A 130 5.69 0.10 -3.50
N PRO A 131 5.03 1.09 -4.13
CA PRO A 131 5.51 2.48 -4.08
C PRO A 131 5.45 3.08 -2.67
N ALA A 132 4.42 2.77 -1.86
CA ALA A 132 4.30 3.29 -0.51
C ALA A 132 5.46 2.80 0.38
N LEU A 133 5.79 1.51 0.31
CA LEU A 133 6.91 0.93 1.05
C LEU A 133 8.27 1.38 0.51
N ALA A 134 8.44 1.50 -0.81
CA ALA A 134 9.67 2.02 -1.42
C ALA A 134 9.98 3.44 -0.93
N ALA A 135 8.96 4.28 -0.80
CA ALA A 135 9.10 5.63 -0.26
C ALA A 135 9.32 5.71 1.26
N GLY A 136 9.32 4.55 1.97
CA GLY A 136 9.56 4.49 3.41
C GLY A 136 8.34 4.76 4.28
N ASN A 137 7.13 4.76 3.72
CA ASN A 137 5.90 4.93 4.49
C ASN A 137 5.53 3.66 5.27
N CYS A 138 4.73 3.84 6.33
CA CYS A 138 3.96 2.77 6.94
C CYS A 138 2.54 2.73 6.39
N VAL A 139 1.99 1.54 6.22
CA VAL A 139 0.78 1.30 5.43
C VAL A 139 -0.33 0.69 6.26
N ILE A 140 -1.52 1.29 6.18
CA ILE A 140 -2.79 0.69 6.59
C ILE A 140 -3.53 0.31 5.31
N LEU A 141 -3.54 -0.99 4.97
CA LEU A 141 -4.21 -1.51 3.79
C LEU A 141 -5.61 -2.00 4.13
N LYS A 142 -6.61 -1.45 3.48
CA LYS A 142 -7.99 -1.93 3.52
C LYS A 142 -8.38 -2.52 2.18
N PRO A 143 -8.39 -3.85 2.03
CA PRO A 143 -8.95 -4.51 0.85
C PRO A 143 -10.47 -4.35 0.77
N SER A 144 -11.04 -4.68 -0.38
CA SER A 144 -12.48 -4.87 -0.47
C SER A 144 -12.95 -5.99 0.46
N GLU A 145 -14.09 -5.81 1.10
CA GLU A 145 -14.69 -6.79 2.01
C GLU A 145 -15.05 -8.13 1.34
N VAL A 146 -15.18 -8.13 0.03
CA VAL A 146 -15.52 -9.34 -0.75
C VAL A 146 -14.30 -10.05 -1.33
N THR A 147 -13.09 -9.49 -1.20
CA THR A 147 -11.84 -10.08 -1.73
C THR A 147 -10.64 -9.71 -0.84
N SER A 148 -10.67 -10.14 0.41
CA SER A 148 -9.64 -9.75 1.38
C SER A 148 -8.49 -10.75 1.52
N LEU A 149 -8.58 -11.94 0.92
CA LEU A 149 -7.63 -13.02 1.19
C LEU A 149 -6.22 -12.71 0.68
N ILE A 150 -6.09 -12.08 -0.48
CA ILE A 150 -4.78 -11.71 -1.05
C ILE A 150 -4.07 -10.67 -0.16
N ALA A 151 -4.79 -9.69 0.38
CA ALA A 151 -4.19 -8.71 1.28
C ALA A 151 -3.59 -9.36 2.54
N LEU A 152 -4.25 -10.39 3.09
CA LEU A 152 -3.72 -11.15 4.22
C LEU A 152 -2.46 -11.94 3.84
N GLU A 153 -2.42 -12.51 2.63
CA GLU A 153 -1.22 -13.16 2.12
C GLU A 153 -0.07 -12.18 1.92
N TYR A 154 -0.34 -10.96 1.44
CA TYR A 154 0.69 -9.91 1.36
C TYR A 154 1.27 -9.53 2.72
N ALA A 155 0.47 -9.49 3.78
CA ALA A 155 0.99 -9.28 5.13
C ALA A 155 1.93 -10.43 5.55
N ARG A 156 1.53 -11.69 5.32
CA ARG A 156 2.35 -12.89 5.61
C ARG A 156 3.66 -12.90 4.79
N ILE A 157 3.57 -12.60 3.50
CA ILE A 157 4.74 -12.54 2.60
C ILE A 157 5.69 -11.42 3.03
N SER A 158 5.17 -10.25 3.37
CA SER A 158 5.96 -9.10 3.80
C SER A 158 6.70 -9.38 5.11
N GLU A 159 6.05 -10.02 6.09
CA GLU A 159 6.71 -10.47 7.33
C GLU A 159 7.83 -11.47 7.03
N LYS A 160 7.59 -12.47 6.16
CA LYS A 160 8.59 -13.45 5.72
C LYS A 160 9.75 -12.80 4.94
N ALA A 161 9.51 -11.70 4.25
CA ALA A 161 10.54 -10.92 3.54
C ALA A 161 11.40 -10.05 4.49
N GLY A 162 11.03 -9.98 5.77
CA GLY A 162 11.76 -9.18 6.75
C GLY A 162 11.25 -7.74 6.90
N LEU A 163 10.02 -7.44 6.42
CA LEU A 163 9.42 -6.14 6.70
C LEU A 163 9.15 -5.99 8.20
N PRO A 164 9.62 -4.91 8.86
CA PRO A 164 9.45 -4.73 10.30
C PRO A 164 7.97 -4.67 10.70
N ARG A 165 7.67 -5.16 11.90
CA ARG A 165 6.30 -5.13 12.44
C ARG A 165 5.79 -3.70 12.57
N GLY A 166 4.54 -3.50 12.19
CA GLY A 166 3.88 -2.18 12.19
C GLY A 166 4.03 -1.42 10.87
N VAL A 167 4.95 -1.79 9.98
CA VAL A 167 5.11 -1.12 8.68
C VAL A 167 3.95 -1.42 7.75
N LEU A 168 3.39 -2.63 7.78
CA LEU A 168 2.18 -3.00 7.05
C LEU A 168 1.15 -3.59 8.01
N SER A 169 -0.06 -3.02 8.02
CA SER A 169 -1.23 -3.56 8.69
C SER A 169 -2.38 -3.72 7.70
N VAL A 170 -3.00 -4.90 7.69
CA VAL A 170 -4.19 -5.18 6.88
C VAL A 170 -5.43 -5.10 7.76
N ILE A 171 -6.36 -4.22 7.39
CA ILE A 171 -7.59 -3.95 8.13
C ILE A 171 -8.78 -4.35 7.26
N THR A 172 -9.46 -5.42 7.62
CA THR A 172 -10.64 -5.93 6.92
C THR A 172 -11.91 -5.26 7.41
N GLY A 173 -12.87 -5.05 6.53
CA GLY A 173 -14.15 -4.45 6.89
C GLY A 173 -14.83 -3.75 5.72
N ALA A 174 -16.04 -3.28 5.93
CA ALA A 174 -16.87 -2.63 4.92
C ALA A 174 -16.55 -1.12 4.78
N SER A 175 -17.48 -0.36 4.22
CA SER A 175 -17.28 1.07 3.91
C SER A 175 -17.13 1.96 5.15
N ASP A 176 -17.69 1.57 6.28
CA ASP A 176 -17.56 2.26 7.57
C ASP A 176 -16.11 2.26 8.06
N ILE A 177 -15.42 1.11 7.95
CA ILE A 177 -13.98 0.99 8.26
C ILE A 177 -13.16 1.83 7.28
N GLY A 178 -13.51 1.85 6.00
CA GLY A 178 -12.87 2.73 5.02
C GLY A 178 -13.00 4.21 5.38
N ARG A 179 -14.17 4.65 5.87
CA ARG A 179 -14.40 6.02 6.35
C ARG A 179 -13.52 6.35 7.56
N LEU A 180 -13.46 5.47 8.55
CA LEU A 180 -12.63 5.66 9.75
C LEU A 180 -11.14 5.82 9.39
N ILE A 181 -10.63 5.04 8.43
CA ILE A 181 -9.25 5.18 7.92
C ILE A 181 -9.04 6.55 7.27
N VAL A 182 -9.98 7.01 6.42
CA VAL A 182 -9.87 8.33 5.76
C VAL A 182 -9.90 9.47 6.77
N GLU A 183 -10.74 9.37 7.79
CA GLU A 183 -10.94 10.40 8.81
C GLU A 183 -9.91 10.35 9.94
N HIS A 184 -9.12 9.28 10.07
CA HIS A 184 -8.16 9.13 11.17
C HIS A 184 -7.05 10.20 11.11
N PRO A 185 -6.86 11.02 12.16
CA PRO A 185 -5.98 12.21 12.10
C PRO A 185 -4.51 11.91 11.82
N ALA A 186 -4.00 10.76 12.25
CA ALA A 186 -2.60 10.38 12.08
C ALA A 186 -2.30 9.66 10.75
N ILE A 187 -3.30 9.42 9.90
CA ILE A 187 -3.08 8.94 8.53
C ILE A 187 -2.90 10.17 7.63
N GLY A 188 -1.70 10.34 7.05
CA GLY A 188 -1.30 11.54 6.35
C GLY A 188 -1.76 11.61 4.88
N MET A 189 -2.07 10.47 4.25
CA MET A 189 -2.47 10.40 2.84
C MET A 189 -3.39 9.21 2.59
N ILE A 190 -4.28 9.32 1.61
CA ILE A 190 -5.16 8.22 1.15
C ILE A 190 -4.88 7.92 -0.31
N SER A 191 -4.69 6.64 -0.64
CA SER A 191 -4.70 6.14 -2.01
C SER A 191 -5.87 5.16 -2.19
N PHE A 192 -6.81 5.52 -3.05
CA PHE A 192 -8.05 4.77 -3.30
C PHE A 192 -8.15 4.36 -4.76
N THR A 193 -8.56 3.11 -5.00
CA THR A 193 -9.06 2.66 -6.31
C THR A 193 -10.45 2.10 -6.13
N GLY A 194 -11.40 2.59 -6.96
CA GLY A 194 -12.79 2.11 -6.88
C GLY A 194 -13.78 2.97 -7.67
N GLY A 195 -15.04 2.92 -7.27
CA GLY A 195 -16.10 3.65 -7.95
C GLY A 195 -16.08 5.16 -7.69
N PRO A 196 -16.55 5.99 -8.66
CA PRO A 196 -16.50 7.45 -8.55
C PRO A 196 -17.33 8.02 -7.38
N VAL A 197 -18.40 7.34 -6.98
CA VAL A 197 -19.22 7.79 -5.84
C VAL A 197 -18.42 7.72 -4.52
N ALA A 198 -17.73 6.60 -4.29
CA ALA A 198 -16.86 6.46 -3.12
C ALA A 198 -15.66 7.41 -3.21
N GLY A 199 -15.03 7.55 -4.38
CA GLY A 199 -13.93 8.47 -4.59
C GLY A 199 -14.27 9.93 -4.26
N LYS A 200 -15.47 10.41 -4.67
CA LYS A 200 -15.94 11.75 -4.32
C LYS A 200 -16.10 11.94 -2.80
N ARG A 201 -16.64 10.94 -2.10
CA ARG A 201 -16.80 10.98 -0.63
C ARG A 201 -15.43 11.01 0.06
N ILE A 202 -14.51 10.17 -0.38
CA ILE A 202 -13.14 10.13 0.14
C ILE A 202 -12.43 11.47 -0.08
N ALA A 203 -12.53 12.04 -1.29
CA ALA A 203 -11.95 13.35 -1.60
C ALA A 203 -12.50 14.46 -0.69
N ALA A 204 -13.81 14.46 -0.44
CA ALA A 204 -14.44 15.44 0.44
C ALA A 204 -13.98 15.30 1.90
N SER A 205 -13.99 14.08 2.46
CA SER A 205 -13.55 13.83 3.83
C SER A 205 -12.06 14.10 4.02
N ALA A 206 -11.21 13.64 3.11
CA ALA A 206 -9.76 13.87 3.15
C ALA A 206 -9.43 15.36 2.97
N GLY A 207 -10.10 16.05 2.04
CA GLY A 207 -9.92 17.47 1.79
C GLY A 207 -10.27 18.34 3.01
N ALA A 208 -11.32 17.98 3.76
CA ALA A 208 -11.66 18.66 5.02
C ALA A 208 -10.53 18.56 6.08
N LEU A 209 -9.66 17.57 5.96
CA LEU A 209 -8.51 17.34 6.83
C LEU A 209 -7.18 17.72 6.16
N LEU A 210 -7.23 18.36 4.99
CA LEU A 210 -6.06 18.75 4.17
C LEU A 210 -5.13 17.58 3.82
N LYS A 211 -5.67 16.35 3.72
CA LYS A 211 -4.89 15.16 3.35
C LYS A 211 -4.78 15.05 1.84
N PRO A 212 -3.58 14.82 1.29
CA PRO A 212 -3.41 14.41 -0.09
C PRO A 212 -4.19 13.14 -0.41
N VAL A 213 -4.76 13.07 -1.60
CA VAL A 213 -5.44 11.87 -2.10
C VAL A 213 -4.95 11.49 -3.49
N VAL A 214 -4.79 10.19 -3.74
CA VAL A 214 -4.63 9.61 -5.07
C VAL A 214 -5.89 8.79 -5.35
N LEU A 215 -6.59 9.12 -6.41
CA LEU A 215 -7.86 8.50 -6.78
C LEU A 215 -7.75 7.86 -8.17
N GLU A 216 -7.83 6.54 -8.20
CA GLU A 216 -7.99 5.76 -9.42
C GLU A 216 -9.45 5.34 -9.55
N LEU A 217 -10.18 5.95 -10.47
CA LEU A 217 -11.62 5.81 -10.59
C LEU A 217 -12.03 5.15 -11.91
N GLY A 218 -13.34 4.88 -12.04
CA GLY A 218 -13.88 4.25 -13.23
C GLY A 218 -13.79 5.13 -14.46
N GLY A 219 -13.61 4.49 -15.61
CA GLY A 219 -13.60 5.10 -16.94
C GLY A 219 -13.90 4.07 -18.01
N LYS A 220 -14.02 4.53 -19.26
CA LYS A 220 -14.30 3.68 -20.44
C LYS A 220 -13.42 4.03 -21.64
N SER A 221 -12.24 4.55 -21.44
CA SER A 221 -11.33 5.03 -22.49
C SER A 221 -11.97 6.12 -23.38
N PRO A 222 -11.22 7.03 -23.96
CA PRO A 222 -11.74 7.94 -24.96
C PRO A 222 -12.15 7.13 -26.20
N ASN A 223 -13.37 7.34 -26.64
CA ASN A 223 -13.93 6.67 -27.83
C ASN A 223 -14.44 7.74 -28.80
#